data_ccc42b2727f584664d10db5982bf3d77
#
_entry.id   ccc42b2727f584664d10db5982bf3d77
#
_cell.length_a   1.000
_cell.length_b   1.000
_cell.length_c   1.000
_cell.angle_alpha   90.00
_cell.angle_beta   90.00
_cell.angle_gamma   90.00
#
_symmetry.space_group_name_H-M   'P 1'
#
loop_
_entity.id
_entity.type
_entity.pdbx_description
1 polymer ?
#
loop_
_entity_poly.entity_id
_entity_poly.type
_entity_poly.pdbx_seq_one_letter_code
_entity_poly.pdbx_strand_id
1 'polypeptide(L)'
;MLGTGHVSWQESLAFAETARDMGFKQLFINHPLTGFIGAPIDALQRAAELGAFVETCWNQLAPGRMDSPELVQKLRAIGLKQVVASTDYFRPYSPNPPELMRMFLGMLYEGGLSKEEVKQVACTNPARVMGLE
;
A
#
# COMPACT_ATOMS: atom_id res chain seq x y z
N MET A 1 -3.02 10.11 11.75
CA MET A 1 -2.60 9.65 10.41
C MET A 1 -3.03 10.67 9.37
N LEU A 2 -2.15 11.03 8.43
CA LEU A 2 -2.44 11.87 7.28
C LEU A 2 -2.40 11.02 6.01
N GLY A 3 -3.43 11.06 5.17
CA GLY A 3 -3.53 10.32 3.93
C GLY A 3 -3.64 11.24 2.71
N THR A 4 -3.08 10.81 1.58
CA THR A 4 -3.05 11.61 0.34
C THR A 4 -4.38 11.66 -0.40
N GLY A 5 -5.23 10.64 -0.23
CA GLY A 5 -6.41 10.47 -1.08
C GLY A 5 -6.03 10.22 -2.55
N HIS A 6 -6.87 10.65 -3.48
CA HIS A 6 -6.74 10.42 -4.93
C HIS A 6 -6.07 11.60 -5.65
N VAL A 7 -4.87 11.97 -5.23
CA VAL A 7 -4.05 12.98 -5.92
C VAL A 7 -3.01 12.30 -6.82
N SER A 8 -2.33 13.05 -7.68
CA SER A 8 -1.23 12.53 -8.49
C SER A 8 -0.07 12.02 -7.62
N TRP A 9 0.77 11.16 -8.16
CA TRP A 9 1.92 10.68 -7.41
C TRP A 9 2.93 11.81 -7.11
N GLN A 10 3.03 12.83 -7.95
CA GLN A 10 3.86 14.01 -7.72
C GLN A 10 3.39 14.81 -6.50
N GLU A 11 2.07 15.03 -6.42
CA GLU A 11 1.46 15.69 -5.26
C GLU A 11 1.60 14.84 -4.00
N SER A 12 1.47 13.51 -4.10
CA SER A 12 1.68 12.58 -2.99
C SER A 12 3.10 12.64 -2.45
N LEU A 13 4.11 12.74 -3.32
CA LEU A 13 5.50 12.89 -2.91
C LEU A 13 5.76 14.25 -2.25
N ALA A 14 5.30 15.35 -2.85
CA ALA A 14 5.40 16.69 -2.28
C ALA A 14 4.68 16.77 -0.91
N PHE A 15 3.53 16.10 -0.78
CA PHE A 15 2.83 15.98 0.50
C PHE A 15 3.68 15.24 1.55
N ALA A 16 4.32 14.13 1.18
CA ALA A 16 5.15 13.36 2.09
C ALA A 16 6.38 14.17 2.57
N GLU A 17 7.02 14.91 1.66
CA GLU A 17 8.14 15.81 1.99
C GLU A 17 7.71 16.90 2.95
N THR A 18 6.64 17.63 2.62
CA THR A 18 6.11 18.73 3.45
C THR A 18 5.66 18.24 4.83
N ALA A 19 4.92 17.13 4.87
CA ALA A 19 4.43 16.59 6.13
C ALA A 19 5.57 16.12 7.04
N ARG A 20 6.62 15.52 6.48
CA ARG A 20 7.83 15.17 7.23
C ARG A 20 8.51 16.41 7.82
N ASP A 21 8.69 17.47 7.03
CA ASP A 21 9.32 18.72 7.47
C ASP A 21 8.51 19.39 8.60
N MET A 22 7.20 19.22 8.59
CA MET A 22 6.29 19.64 9.66
C MET A 22 6.27 18.69 10.87
N GLY A 23 7.04 17.61 10.86
CA GLY A 23 7.15 16.65 11.97
C GLY A 23 6.05 15.59 12.05
N PHE A 24 5.22 15.42 11.02
CA PHE A 24 4.24 14.34 10.98
C PHE A 24 4.92 12.99 10.73
N LYS A 25 4.55 11.98 11.54
CA LYS A 25 5.15 10.63 11.49
C LYS A 25 4.24 9.57 10.87
N GLN A 26 2.95 9.81 10.80
CA GLN A 26 1.95 8.84 10.35
C GLN A 26 1.39 9.27 9.00
N LEU A 27 2.22 9.12 7.96
CA LEU A 27 1.90 9.48 6.58
C LEU A 27 1.43 8.24 5.82
N PHE A 28 0.39 8.38 4.99
CA PHE A 28 -0.22 7.28 4.25
C PHE A 28 -0.50 7.69 2.81
N ILE A 29 0.08 6.97 1.85
CA ILE A 29 -0.14 7.18 0.42
C ILE A 29 -1.16 6.15 -0.06
N ASN A 30 -2.32 6.64 -0.47
CA ASN A 30 -3.43 5.80 -0.87
C ASN A 30 -3.18 5.14 -2.22
N HIS A 31 -3.21 3.81 -2.24
CA HIS A 31 -3.15 2.89 -3.41
C HIS A 31 -2.42 3.44 -4.66
N PRO A 32 -1.17 3.94 -4.54
CA PRO A 32 -0.50 4.68 -5.62
C PRO A 32 -0.15 3.84 -6.84
N LEU A 33 -0.18 2.51 -6.75
CA LEU A 33 0.03 1.59 -7.86
C LEU A 33 -1.23 1.35 -8.71
N THR A 34 -2.36 1.98 -8.39
CA THR A 34 -3.56 1.91 -9.24
C THR A 34 -3.34 2.63 -10.56
N GLY A 35 -3.95 2.11 -11.64
CA GLY A 35 -3.64 2.57 -13.00
C GLY A 35 -3.91 4.06 -13.28
N PHE A 36 -4.80 4.71 -12.52
CA PHE A 36 -5.08 6.14 -12.67
C PHE A 36 -4.10 7.05 -11.92
N ILE A 37 -3.36 6.53 -10.92
CA ILE A 37 -2.25 7.25 -10.24
C ILE A 37 -0.93 6.87 -10.89
N GLY A 38 -0.67 5.56 -11.06
CA GLY A 38 0.46 5.01 -11.79
C GLY A 38 1.82 5.48 -11.27
N ALA A 39 1.99 5.54 -9.94
CA ALA A 39 3.23 6.04 -9.35
C ALA A 39 4.44 5.16 -9.74
N PRO A 40 5.55 5.77 -10.19
CA PRO A 40 6.78 5.03 -10.43
C PRO A 40 7.41 4.53 -9.12
N ILE A 41 8.12 3.42 -9.20
CA ILE A 41 8.67 2.76 -8.00
C ILE A 41 9.67 3.63 -7.26
N ASP A 42 10.52 4.35 -7.94
CA ASP A 42 11.51 5.27 -7.36
C ASP A 42 10.87 6.39 -6.53
N ALA A 43 9.74 6.94 -7.00
CA ALA A 43 8.96 7.92 -6.23
C ALA A 43 8.40 7.30 -4.94
N LEU A 44 7.92 6.04 -4.99
CA LEU A 44 7.41 5.34 -3.82
C LEU A 44 8.53 4.91 -2.85
N GLN A 45 9.70 4.55 -3.37
CA GLN A 45 10.90 4.34 -2.56
C GLN A 45 11.28 5.63 -1.80
N ARG A 46 11.30 6.76 -2.52
CA ARG A 46 11.57 8.05 -1.90
C ARG A 46 10.56 8.40 -0.81
N ALA A 47 9.28 8.20 -1.05
CA ALA A 47 8.24 8.42 -0.05
C ALA A 47 8.40 7.50 1.18
N ALA A 48 8.75 6.22 0.95
CA ALA A 48 9.03 5.27 2.02
C ALA A 48 10.26 5.67 2.87
N GLU A 49 11.33 6.19 2.26
CA GLU A 49 12.50 6.76 2.95
C GLU A 49 12.13 7.98 3.82
N LEU A 50 11.13 8.75 3.39
CA LEU A 50 10.57 9.86 4.16
C LEU A 50 9.69 9.38 5.34
N GLY A 51 9.46 8.08 5.46
CA GLY A 51 8.65 7.46 6.51
C GLY A 51 7.18 7.28 6.15
N ALA A 52 6.77 7.58 4.91
CA ALA A 52 5.39 7.36 4.48
C ALA A 52 5.10 5.86 4.32
N PHE A 53 3.89 5.46 4.69
CA PHE A 53 3.35 4.14 4.38
C PHE A 53 2.67 4.15 3.02
N VAL A 54 2.89 3.12 2.24
CA VAL A 54 2.35 2.93 0.89
C VAL A 54 1.27 1.86 0.91
N GLU A 55 0.06 2.23 0.54
CA GLU A 55 -1.06 1.30 0.48
C GLU A 55 -0.97 0.40 -0.75
N THR A 56 -1.18 -0.89 -0.52
CA THR A 56 -1.51 -1.86 -1.57
C THR A 56 -2.90 -2.44 -1.31
N CYS A 57 -3.71 -2.58 -2.36
CA CYS A 57 -5.08 -3.01 -2.22
C CYS A 57 -5.49 -4.03 -3.29
N TRP A 58 -6.59 -4.74 -3.03
CA TRP A 58 -7.18 -5.74 -3.90
C TRP A 58 -7.34 -5.27 -5.37
N ASN A 59 -7.72 -4.02 -5.59
CA ASN A 59 -7.97 -3.50 -6.93
C ASN A 59 -6.77 -3.58 -7.89
N GLN A 60 -5.56 -3.69 -7.36
CA GLN A 60 -4.34 -3.82 -8.16
C GLN A 60 -4.22 -5.19 -8.83
N LEU A 61 -4.90 -6.21 -8.28
CA LEU A 61 -4.96 -7.58 -8.80
C LEU A 61 -6.29 -7.89 -9.54
N ALA A 62 -7.11 -6.87 -9.80
CA ALA A 62 -8.34 -7.07 -10.56
C ALA A 62 -8.03 -7.56 -12.00
N PRO A 63 -8.95 -8.32 -12.64
CA PRO A 63 -8.74 -8.84 -13.99
C PRO A 63 -8.30 -7.75 -14.98
N GLY A 64 -7.26 -8.05 -15.78
CA GLY A 64 -6.67 -7.12 -16.74
C GLY A 64 -5.69 -6.10 -16.13
N ARG A 65 -5.33 -6.25 -14.85
CA ARG A 65 -4.31 -5.46 -14.16
C ARG A 65 -3.07 -6.29 -13.89
N MET A 66 -2.33 -6.00 -12.79
CA MET A 66 -1.14 -6.77 -12.40
C MET A 66 -1.49 -8.20 -11.98
N ASP A 67 -0.58 -9.13 -12.18
CA ASP A 67 -0.60 -10.42 -11.50
C ASP A 67 0.06 -10.34 -10.11
N SER A 68 -0.11 -11.39 -9.30
CA SER A 68 0.41 -11.39 -7.92
C SER A 68 1.94 -11.37 -7.84
N PRO A 69 2.70 -12.10 -8.68
CA PRO A 69 4.16 -11.99 -8.69
C PRO A 69 4.66 -10.60 -9.06
N GLU A 70 4.07 -9.94 -10.06
CA GLU A 70 4.42 -8.57 -10.45
C GLU A 70 4.18 -7.60 -9.30
N LEU A 71 3.03 -7.69 -8.65
CA LEU A 71 2.73 -6.83 -7.50
C LEU A 71 3.74 -7.06 -6.38
N VAL A 72 4.00 -8.31 -6.00
CA VAL A 72 4.96 -8.64 -4.93
C VAL A 72 6.36 -8.10 -5.25
N GLN A 73 6.82 -8.21 -6.50
CA GLN A 73 8.10 -7.63 -6.92
C GLN A 73 8.14 -6.11 -6.68
N LYS A 74 7.07 -5.40 -7.05
CA LYS A 74 6.95 -3.94 -6.81
C LYS A 74 6.95 -3.60 -5.33
N LEU A 75 6.19 -4.35 -4.50
CA LEU A 75 6.15 -4.13 -3.06
C LEU A 75 7.51 -4.35 -2.38
N ARG A 76 8.26 -5.37 -2.82
CA ARG A 76 9.63 -5.60 -2.34
C ARG A 76 10.57 -4.46 -2.74
N ALA A 77 10.43 -3.94 -3.96
CA ALA A 77 11.24 -2.80 -4.42
C ALA A 77 10.94 -1.52 -3.63
N ILE A 78 9.68 -1.28 -3.25
CA ILE A 78 9.30 -0.15 -2.37
C ILE A 78 9.88 -0.32 -0.96
N GLY A 79 9.91 -1.55 -0.46
CA GLY A 79 10.34 -1.89 0.90
C GLY A 79 9.16 -2.27 1.80
N LEU A 80 9.01 -3.55 2.09
CA LEU A 80 7.86 -4.11 2.81
C LEU A 80 7.60 -3.50 4.20
N LYS A 81 8.61 -2.88 4.82
CA LYS A 81 8.45 -2.18 6.12
C LYS A 81 7.52 -0.97 6.06
N GLN A 82 7.30 -0.41 4.88
CA GLN A 82 6.46 0.76 4.66
C GLN A 82 5.22 0.44 3.81
N VAL A 83 4.94 -0.85 3.55
CA VAL A 83 3.76 -1.28 2.79
C VAL A 83 2.63 -1.67 3.74
N VAL A 84 1.41 -1.22 3.45
CA VAL A 84 0.18 -1.57 4.17
C VAL A 84 -0.81 -2.22 3.20
N ALA A 85 -1.27 -3.42 3.51
CA ALA A 85 -2.32 -4.09 2.76
C ALA A 85 -3.72 -3.66 3.25
N SER A 86 -4.58 -3.29 2.32
CA SER A 86 -5.99 -2.95 2.57
C SER A 86 -6.92 -3.58 1.53
N THR A 87 -8.22 -3.49 1.73
CA THR A 87 -9.17 -4.00 0.74
C THR A 87 -9.57 -2.96 -0.30
N ASP A 88 -9.57 -1.69 0.06
CA ASP A 88 -10.20 -0.63 -0.74
C ASP A 88 -11.62 -1.04 -1.19
N TYR A 89 -12.43 -1.52 -0.23
CA TYR A 89 -13.77 -2.06 -0.51
C TYR A 89 -14.76 -0.95 -0.82
N PHE A 90 -15.30 -0.96 -2.03
CA PHE A 90 -16.34 -0.01 -2.45
C PHE A 90 -17.34 -0.60 -3.45
N ARG A 91 -17.10 -1.82 -3.95
CA ARG A 91 -17.93 -2.43 -5.00
C ARG A 91 -18.96 -3.40 -4.43
N PRO A 92 -20.26 -3.18 -4.64
CA PRO A 92 -21.31 -4.00 -4.04
C PRO A 92 -21.31 -5.47 -4.52
N TYR A 93 -20.66 -5.76 -5.65
CA TYR A 93 -20.51 -7.11 -6.20
C TYR A 93 -19.22 -7.82 -5.76
N SER A 94 -18.39 -7.16 -4.97
CA SER A 94 -17.21 -7.81 -4.37
C SER A 94 -17.61 -8.63 -3.15
N PRO A 95 -16.84 -9.66 -2.78
CA PRO A 95 -16.96 -10.30 -1.48
C PRO A 95 -16.95 -9.25 -0.35
N ASN A 96 -17.52 -9.59 0.81
CA ASN A 96 -17.46 -8.70 1.97
C ASN A 96 -16.01 -8.42 2.39
N PRO A 97 -15.72 -7.29 3.10
CA PRO A 97 -14.35 -6.87 3.39
C PRO A 97 -13.46 -7.93 4.04
N PRO A 98 -13.90 -8.72 5.05
CA PRO A 98 -13.08 -9.78 5.62
C PRO A 98 -12.67 -10.87 4.61
N GLU A 99 -13.61 -11.30 3.76
CA GLU A 99 -13.32 -12.30 2.74
C GLU A 99 -12.43 -11.75 1.63
N LEU A 100 -12.66 -10.51 1.22
CA LEU A 100 -11.81 -9.82 0.25
C LEU A 100 -10.37 -9.69 0.75
N MET A 101 -10.19 -9.34 2.04
CA MET A 101 -8.87 -9.31 2.66
C MET A 101 -8.22 -10.68 2.66
N ARG A 102 -8.95 -11.73 3.08
CA ARG A 102 -8.45 -13.10 3.08
C ARG A 102 -7.96 -13.54 1.69
N MET A 103 -8.76 -13.25 0.65
CA MET A 103 -8.39 -13.54 -0.74
C MET A 103 -7.16 -12.76 -1.16
N PHE A 104 -7.11 -11.46 -0.88
CA PHE A 104 -5.99 -10.60 -1.25
C PHE A 104 -4.68 -11.06 -0.60
N LEU A 105 -4.69 -11.35 0.71
CA LEU A 105 -3.51 -11.85 1.41
C LEU A 105 -3.06 -13.22 0.88
N GLY A 106 -4.01 -14.09 0.53
CA GLY A 106 -3.72 -15.36 -0.16
C GLY A 106 -3.00 -15.15 -1.48
N MET A 107 -3.45 -14.19 -2.29
CA MET A 107 -2.80 -13.87 -3.57
C MET A 107 -1.40 -13.25 -3.39
N LEU A 108 -1.18 -12.44 -2.37
CA LEU A 108 0.15 -11.93 -2.04
C LEU A 108 1.10 -13.06 -1.60
N TYR A 109 0.60 -14.02 -0.82
CA TYR A 109 1.35 -15.21 -0.43
C TYR A 109 1.72 -16.08 -1.64
N GLU A 110 0.76 -16.40 -2.50
CA GLU A 110 0.98 -17.15 -3.75
C GLU A 110 1.91 -16.40 -4.72
N GLY A 111 1.88 -15.06 -4.71
CA GLY A 111 2.78 -14.19 -5.47
C GLY A 111 4.20 -14.15 -4.93
N GLY A 112 4.48 -14.77 -3.76
CA GLY A 112 5.83 -15.00 -3.22
C GLY A 112 6.15 -14.28 -1.91
N LEU A 113 5.20 -13.61 -1.23
CA LEU A 113 5.44 -13.15 0.14
C LEU A 113 5.47 -14.35 1.11
N SER A 114 6.39 -14.34 2.07
CA SER A 114 6.36 -15.28 3.19
C SER A 114 5.20 -14.98 4.15
N LYS A 115 4.89 -15.91 5.05
CA LYS A 115 3.86 -15.70 6.08
C LYS A 115 4.19 -14.51 6.99
N GLU A 116 5.45 -14.35 7.32
CA GLU A 116 5.97 -13.25 8.13
C GLU A 116 5.81 -11.91 7.41
N GLU A 117 6.09 -11.86 6.10
CA GLU A 117 5.91 -10.68 5.27
C GLU A 117 4.43 -10.33 5.09
N VAL A 118 3.56 -11.33 4.89
CA VAL A 118 2.10 -11.11 4.87
C VAL A 118 1.62 -10.53 6.20
N LYS A 119 2.06 -11.09 7.35
CA LYS A 119 1.76 -10.54 8.67
C LYS A 119 2.28 -9.11 8.83
N GLN A 120 3.47 -8.83 8.30
CA GLN A 120 4.05 -7.48 8.34
C GLN A 120 3.16 -6.45 7.65
N VAL A 121 2.77 -6.71 6.40
CA VAL A 121 1.98 -5.76 5.60
C VAL A 121 0.52 -5.67 6.03
N ALA A 122 -0.04 -6.74 6.62
CA ALA A 122 -1.46 -6.82 6.99
C ALA A 122 -1.76 -6.51 8.47
N CYS A 123 -0.77 -6.60 9.37
CA CYS A 123 -0.97 -6.41 10.81
C CYS A 123 0.04 -5.41 11.40
N THR A 124 1.34 -5.69 11.29
CA THR A 124 2.37 -4.88 11.95
C THR A 124 2.39 -3.45 11.41
N ASN A 125 2.48 -3.28 10.11
CA ASN A 125 2.53 -1.95 9.49
C ASN A 125 1.22 -1.15 9.68
N PRO A 126 0.01 -1.73 9.52
CA PRO A 126 -1.23 -1.06 9.91
C PRO A 126 -1.23 -0.55 11.37
N ALA A 127 -0.75 -1.35 12.32
CA ALA A 127 -0.63 -0.92 13.72
C ALA A 127 0.32 0.28 13.86
N ARG A 128 1.48 0.24 13.19
CA ARG A 128 2.46 1.34 13.20
C ARG A 128 1.88 2.64 12.63
N VAL A 129 1.23 2.59 11.47
CA VAL A 129 0.66 3.81 10.86
C VAL A 129 -0.48 4.39 11.70
N MET A 130 -1.16 3.56 12.49
CA MET A 130 -2.19 4.00 13.43
C MET A 130 -1.63 4.43 14.80
N GLY A 131 -0.34 4.25 15.06
CA GLY A 131 0.29 4.58 16.34
C GLY A 131 -0.12 3.66 17.48
N LEU A 132 -0.36 2.37 17.20
CA LEU A 132 -0.79 1.34 18.16
C LEU A 132 0.37 0.45 18.65
N GLU A 133 1.62 0.86 18.46
CA GLU A 133 2.82 0.17 18.98
C GLU A 133 3.11 0.51 20.42
#